data_51b4009a64d23b030372188e393aa35b
#
_entry.id   51b4009a64d23b030372188e393aa35b
#
_cell.length_a   1.000
_cell.length_b   1.000
_cell.length_c   1.000
_cell.angle_alpha   90.00
_cell.angle_beta   90.00
_cell.angle_gamma   90.00
#
_symmetry.space_group_name_H-M   'P 1'
#
loop_
_entity.id
_entity.type
_entity.pdbx_description
1 polymer ?
#
loop_
_entity_poly.entity_id
_entity_poly.type
_entity_poly.pdbx_seq_one_letter_code
_entity_poly.pdbx_strand_id
1 'polypeptide(L)'
;SFSNTYPGTQTVNWAMENDNYRGEFMTPDNTRTSVTYDKNGKLMQTEVDIRDLDLPLTVRESLGTKKGSRYTRITDSNGVVTYSTTIDDKRVIYDMQGKQTPLPRQKGNQ
;
A
#
# COMPACT_ATOMS: atom_id res chain seq x y z
N SER A 1 19.26 -2.32 2.74
CA SER A 1 18.63 -3.14 3.75
C SER A 1 17.49 -2.39 4.42
N PHE A 2 16.64 -3.12 5.09
CA PHE A 2 15.47 -2.52 5.74
C PHE A 2 15.87 -1.48 6.79
N SER A 3 16.81 -1.80 7.65
CA SER A 3 17.18 -0.87 8.74
C SER A 3 17.86 0.39 8.22
N ASN A 4 18.48 0.35 7.05
CA ASN A 4 19.01 1.57 6.46
C ASN A 4 17.91 2.44 5.87
N THR A 5 16.87 1.83 5.34
CA THR A 5 15.76 2.55 4.74
C THR A 5 14.84 3.16 5.81
N TYR A 6 14.67 2.45 6.92
CA TYR A 6 13.72 2.85 7.98
C TYR A 6 14.41 2.84 9.34
N PRO A 7 15.36 3.76 9.56
CA PRO A 7 16.00 3.81 10.87
C PRO A 7 15.02 4.25 11.94
N GLY A 8 15.17 3.72 13.14
CA GLY A 8 14.30 4.05 14.24
C GLY A 8 13.02 3.24 14.32
N THR A 9 12.83 2.32 13.40
CA THR A 9 11.69 1.41 13.45
C THR A 9 11.90 0.40 14.56
N GLN A 10 10.87 0.20 15.40
CA GLN A 10 11.03 -0.63 16.59
C GLN A 10 10.80 -2.10 16.31
N THR A 11 9.66 -2.46 15.76
CA THR A 11 9.28 -3.85 15.59
C THR A 11 8.70 -4.06 14.22
N VAL A 12 9.14 -5.11 13.56
CA VAL A 12 8.63 -5.46 12.23
C VAL A 12 8.03 -6.86 12.31
N ASN A 13 6.81 -7.00 11.86
CA ASN A 13 6.15 -8.29 11.74
C ASN A 13 6.32 -8.78 10.31
N TRP A 14 7.08 -9.85 10.15
CA TRP A 14 7.36 -10.41 8.84
C TRP A 14 6.46 -11.60 8.54
N ALA A 15 6.02 -11.70 7.31
CA ALA A 15 5.27 -12.85 6.82
C ALA A 15 5.71 -13.15 5.39
N MET A 16 5.61 -14.40 4.99
CA MET A 16 5.89 -14.79 3.62
C MET A 16 4.55 -14.94 2.90
N GLU A 17 4.43 -14.27 1.75
CA GLU A 17 3.23 -14.33 0.91
C GLU A 17 3.64 -14.55 -0.52
N ASN A 18 3.20 -15.66 -1.14
CA ASN A 18 3.47 -15.93 -2.56
C ASN A 18 4.96 -15.79 -2.91
N ASP A 19 5.83 -16.36 -2.07
CA ASP A 19 7.28 -16.31 -2.23
C ASP A 19 7.88 -14.92 -2.03
N ASN A 20 7.11 -13.97 -1.56
CA ASN A 20 7.59 -12.64 -1.21
C ASN A 20 7.57 -12.47 0.30
N TYR A 21 8.42 -11.57 0.80
CA TYR A 21 8.45 -11.24 2.22
C TYR A 21 7.75 -9.91 2.44
N ARG A 22 6.75 -9.91 3.31
CA ARG A 22 6.02 -8.70 3.66
C ARG A 22 6.27 -8.35 5.10
N GLY A 23 6.69 -7.12 5.36
CA GLY A 23 6.92 -6.63 6.70
C GLY A 23 5.98 -5.48 7.03
N GLU A 24 5.35 -5.50 8.20
CA GLU A 24 4.52 -4.40 8.69
C GLU A 24 5.14 -3.79 9.93
N PHE A 25 5.12 -2.49 10.01
CA PHE A 25 5.74 -1.78 11.13
C PHE A 25 5.11 -0.40 11.28
N MET A 26 5.36 0.20 12.45
CA MET A 26 4.98 1.59 12.70
C MET A 26 6.23 2.44 12.62
N THR A 27 6.15 3.55 11.87
CA THR A 27 7.25 4.51 11.82
C THR A 27 7.31 5.33 13.12
N PRO A 28 8.42 6.06 13.36
CA PRO A 28 8.49 6.90 14.56
C PRO A 28 7.36 7.92 14.69
N ASP A 29 6.80 8.40 13.60
CA ASP A 29 5.66 9.30 13.61
C ASP A 29 4.32 8.57 13.70
N ASN A 30 4.37 7.28 14.05
CA ASN A 30 3.19 6.45 14.30
C ASN A 30 2.35 6.18 13.05
N THR A 31 3.01 6.06 11.90
CA THR A 31 2.35 5.73 10.65
C THR A 31 2.54 4.26 10.32
N ARG A 32 1.44 3.56 10.07
CA ARG A 32 1.50 2.16 9.69
C ARG A 32 2.02 2.03 8.27
N THR A 33 3.03 1.19 8.10
CA THR A 33 3.71 1.01 6.82
C THR A 33 3.95 -0.46 6.61
N SER A 34 3.85 -0.91 5.36
CA SER A 34 4.28 -2.25 5.00
C SER A 34 5.15 -2.21 3.77
N VAL A 35 6.11 -3.12 3.72
CA VAL A 35 7.04 -3.26 2.61
C VAL A 35 6.99 -4.69 2.13
N THR A 36 7.15 -4.87 0.83
CA THR A 36 7.17 -6.20 0.23
C THR A 36 8.46 -6.36 -0.56
N TYR A 37 9.22 -7.41 -0.23
CA TYR A 37 10.46 -7.77 -0.93
C TYR A 37 10.24 -9.09 -1.64
N ASP A 38 10.89 -9.25 -2.80
CA ASP A 38 10.89 -10.55 -3.44
C ASP A 38 11.88 -11.49 -2.74
N LYS A 39 11.95 -12.72 -3.20
CA LYS A 39 12.82 -13.72 -2.59
C LYS A 39 14.30 -13.38 -2.68
N ASN A 40 14.66 -12.47 -3.57
CA ASN A 40 16.05 -12.02 -3.75
C ASN A 40 16.35 -10.76 -2.93
N GLY A 41 15.39 -10.28 -2.14
CA GLY A 41 15.57 -9.10 -1.32
C GLY A 41 15.35 -7.79 -2.02
N LYS A 42 14.77 -7.81 -3.23
CA LYS A 42 14.46 -6.59 -3.96
C LYS A 42 13.12 -6.02 -3.50
N LEU A 43 13.11 -4.73 -3.21
CA LEU A 43 11.88 -4.05 -2.81
C LEU A 43 10.91 -4.00 -3.98
N MET A 44 9.71 -4.52 -3.77
CA MET A 44 8.67 -4.57 -4.81
C MET A 44 7.64 -3.47 -4.63
N GLN A 45 7.23 -3.21 -3.39
CA GLN A 45 6.28 -2.13 -3.14
C GLN A 45 6.31 -1.72 -1.69
N THR A 46 5.87 -0.49 -1.45
CA THR A 46 5.68 0.08 -0.12
C THR A 46 4.25 0.57 0.00
N GLU A 47 3.59 0.27 1.11
CA GLU A 47 2.24 0.75 1.39
C GLU A 47 2.27 1.56 2.67
N VAL A 48 1.71 2.77 2.63
CA VAL A 48 1.70 3.68 3.77
C VAL A 48 0.26 4.10 4.04
N ASP A 49 -0.20 3.93 5.29
CA ASP A 49 -1.51 4.42 5.67
C ASP A 49 -1.49 5.94 5.63
N ILE A 50 -2.53 6.53 5.04
CA ILE A 50 -2.67 7.98 4.92
C ILE A 50 -4.07 8.37 5.38
N ARG A 51 -4.24 9.67 5.58
CA ARG A 51 -5.56 10.23 5.89
C ARG A 51 -6.32 10.43 4.57
N ASP A 52 -7.65 10.50 4.67
CA ASP A 52 -8.45 10.81 3.49
C ASP A 52 -8.06 12.16 2.88
N LEU A 53 -7.64 13.11 3.71
CA LEU A 53 -7.20 14.43 3.24
C LEU A 53 -5.90 14.37 2.44
N ASP A 54 -5.15 13.29 2.54
CA ASP A 54 -3.90 13.12 1.81
C ASP A 54 -4.11 12.52 0.43
N LEU A 55 -5.35 12.14 0.09
CA LEU A 55 -5.65 11.64 -1.25
C LEU A 55 -5.59 12.76 -2.26
N PRO A 56 -5.10 12.50 -3.48
CA PRO A 56 -5.20 13.48 -4.55
C PRO A 56 -6.65 13.88 -4.82
N LEU A 57 -6.85 15.10 -5.28
CA LEU A 57 -8.19 15.57 -5.60
C LEU A 57 -8.88 14.68 -6.63
N THR A 58 -8.12 14.18 -7.61
CA THR A 58 -8.67 13.26 -8.62
C THR A 58 -9.29 12.02 -8.00
N VAL A 59 -8.61 11.46 -7.00
CA VAL A 59 -9.12 10.26 -6.31
C VAL A 59 -10.32 10.63 -5.44
N ARG A 60 -10.25 11.76 -4.75
CA ARG A 60 -11.34 12.21 -3.90
C ARG A 60 -12.60 12.48 -4.72
N GLU A 61 -12.45 13.04 -5.91
CA GLU A 61 -13.58 13.27 -6.79
C GLU A 61 -14.18 11.95 -7.29
N SER A 62 -13.33 10.98 -7.58
CA SER A 62 -13.82 9.66 -8.00
C SER A 62 -14.57 8.95 -6.90
N LEU A 63 -14.14 9.10 -5.64
CA LEU A 63 -14.86 8.53 -4.51
C LEU A 63 -16.22 9.22 -4.30
N GLY A 64 -16.30 10.51 -4.57
CA GLY A 64 -17.53 11.27 -4.38
C GLY A 64 -17.99 11.22 -2.93
N THR A 65 -19.20 10.73 -2.70
CA THR A 65 -19.76 10.61 -1.35
C THR A 65 -19.42 9.28 -0.70
N LYS A 66 -18.79 8.36 -1.40
CA LYS A 66 -18.40 7.08 -0.83
C LYS A 66 -17.27 7.27 0.18
N LYS A 67 -17.37 6.60 1.30
CA LYS A 67 -16.37 6.67 2.34
C LYS A 67 -15.69 5.33 2.50
N GLY A 68 -14.37 5.34 2.42
CA GLY A 68 -13.58 4.16 2.68
C GLY A 68 -13.25 4.04 4.16
N SER A 69 -12.86 2.85 4.57
CA SER A 69 -12.51 2.60 5.96
C SER A 69 -11.02 2.74 6.24
N ARG A 70 -10.20 2.63 5.22
CA ARG A 70 -8.75 2.70 5.38
C ARG A 70 -8.16 3.19 4.06
N TYR A 71 -7.31 4.20 4.15
CA TYR A 71 -6.71 4.79 2.95
C TYR A 71 -5.23 4.49 2.95
N THR A 72 -4.70 4.05 1.81
CA THR A 72 -3.31 3.61 1.69
C THR A 72 -2.72 4.15 0.39
N ARG A 73 -1.49 4.65 0.48
CA ARG A 73 -0.71 5.00 -0.71
C ARG A 73 0.26 3.86 -0.99
N ILE A 74 0.22 3.36 -2.22
CA ILE A 74 1.04 2.23 -2.64
C ILE A 74 2.04 2.73 -3.68
N THR A 75 3.32 2.48 -3.45
CA THR A 75 4.38 2.83 -4.39
C THR A 75 5.06 1.54 -4.82
N ASP A 76 5.10 1.26 -6.12
CA ASP A 76 5.73 0.05 -6.62
C ASP A 76 7.23 0.29 -6.90
N SER A 77 7.92 -0.75 -7.38
CA SER A 77 9.36 -0.69 -7.62
C SER A 77 9.75 0.27 -8.72
N ASN A 78 8.81 0.66 -9.57
CA ASN A 78 9.05 1.62 -10.65
C ASN A 78 8.67 3.04 -10.25
N GLY A 79 8.28 3.25 -9.00
CA GLY A 79 7.85 4.56 -8.53
C GLY A 79 6.42 4.92 -8.89
N VAL A 80 5.66 3.98 -9.43
CA VAL A 80 4.26 4.24 -9.77
C VAL A 80 3.44 4.24 -8.48
N VAL A 81 2.62 5.26 -8.30
CA VAL A 81 1.83 5.45 -7.10
C VAL A 81 0.36 5.20 -7.39
N THR A 82 -0.26 4.40 -6.54
CA THR A 82 -1.70 4.18 -6.56
C THR A 82 -2.24 4.36 -5.14
N TYR A 83 -3.55 4.44 -5.02
CA TYR A 83 -4.21 4.65 -3.73
C TYR A 83 -5.29 3.62 -3.56
N SER A 84 -5.42 3.08 -2.36
CA SER A 84 -6.44 2.08 -2.08
C SER A 84 -7.28 2.48 -0.89
N THR A 85 -8.49 1.99 -0.86
CA THR A 85 -9.37 2.05 0.29
C THR A 85 -10.33 0.87 0.24
N THR A 86 -11.03 0.64 1.34
CA THR A 86 -12.02 -0.43 1.41
C THR A 86 -13.41 0.19 1.48
N ILE A 87 -14.27 -0.17 0.55
CA ILE A 87 -15.66 0.29 0.47
C ILE A 87 -16.55 -0.95 0.43
N ASP A 88 -17.49 -1.03 1.37
CA ASP A 88 -18.42 -2.17 1.48
C ASP A 88 -17.65 -3.50 1.51
N ASP A 89 -16.60 -3.54 2.33
CA ASP A 89 -15.74 -4.71 2.53
C ASP A 89 -14.97 -5.14 1.30
N LYS A 90 -14.90 -4.28 0.29
CA LYS A 90 -14.12 -4.56 -0.92
C LYS A 90 -13.02 -3.53 -1.09
N ARG A 91 -11.82 -4.02 -1.39
CA ARG A 91 -10.69 -3.14 -1.65
C ARG A 91 -10.79 -2.60 -3.07
N VAL A 92 -10.63 -1.29 -3.20
CA VAL A 92 -10.59 -0.62 -4.51
C VAL A 92 -9.29 0.13 -4.61
N ILE A 93 -8.75 0.22 -5.83
CA ILE A 93 -7.48 0.89 -6.10
C ILE A 93 -7.70 1.91 -7.20
N TYR A 94 -7.14 3.11 -6.99
CA TYR A 94 -7.22 4.22 -7.95
C TYR A 94 -5.81 4.64 -8.35
N ASP A 95 -5.64 5.00 -9.63
CA ASP A 95 -4.37 5.58 -10.06
C ASP A 95 -4.36 7.09 -9.73
N MET A 96 -3.27 7.76 -10.14
CA MET A 96 -3.08 9.19 -9.83
C MET A 96 -4.11 10.08 -10.51
N GLN A 97 -4.75 9.61 -11.56
CA GLN A 97 -5.79 10.35 -12.26
C GLN A 97 -7.18 10.08 -11.68
N GLY A 98 -7.27 9.25 -10.66
CA GLY A 98 -8.55 8.91 -10.05
C GLY A 98 -9.29 7.80 -10.77
N LYS A 99 -8.65 7.13 -11.71
CA LYS A 99 -9.26 6.02 -12.42
C LYS A 99 -9.09 4.74 -11.62
N GLN A 100 -10.18 4.01 -11.44
CA GLN A 100 -10.14 2.75 -10.71
C GLN A 100 -9.40 1.70 -11.53
N THR A 101 -8.46 1.02 -10.87
CA THR A 101 -7.69 -0.05 -11.52
C THR A 101 -8.17 -1.39 -11.00
N PRO A 102 -8.01 -2.46 -11.80
CA PRO A 102 -8.33 -3.78 -11.29
C PRO A 102 -7.35 -4.19 -10.19
N LEU A 103 -7.83 -4.99 -9.24
CA LEU A 103 -6.95 -5.57 -8.25
C LEU A 103 -5.97 -6.52 -8.91
N PRO A 104 -4.75 -6.65 -8.36
CA PRO A 104 -3.81 -7.63 -8.88
C PRO A 104 -4.40 -9.02 -8.82
N ARG A 105 -4.17 -9.78 -9.90
CA ARG A 105 -4.66 -11.15 -9.96
C ARG A 105 -3.84 -12.02 -9.04
N GLN A 106 -4.51 -12.84 -8.25
CA GLN A 106 -3.82 -13.79 -7.40
C GLN A 106 -3.17 -14.87 -8.26
N LYS A 107 -1.93 -15.20 -7.92
CA LYS A 107 -1.26 -16.29 -8.58
C LYS A 107 -1.98 -17.59 -8.27
N GLY A 108 -2.26 -18.38 -9.30
CA GLY A 108 -2.99 -19.62 -9.13
C GLY A 108 -4.49 -19.48 -9.31
N ASN A 109 -4.99 -18.30 -9.55
CA ASN A 109 -6.40 -18.03 -9.77
C ASN A 109 -6.77 -17.98 -11.24
N GLN A 110 -6.01 -18.62 -12.04
CA GLN A 110 -6.27 -18.63 -13.48
C GLN A 110 -7.24 -19.70 -13.87
#